data_53ff064e69aa4d4bf19d9d33e700cc78
#
_entry.id   53ff064e69aa4d4bf19d9d33e700cc78
#
_cell.length_a   1.000
_cell.length_b   1.000
_cell.length_c   1.000
_cell.angle_alpha   90.00
_cell.angle_beta   90.00
_cell.angle_gamma   90.00
#
_symmetry.space_group_name_H-M   'P 1'
#
loop_
_entity.id
_entity.type
_entity.pdbx_description
1 polymer ?
#
loop_
_entity_poly.entity_id
_entity_poly.type
_entity_poly.pdbx_seq_one_letter_code
_entity_poly.pdbx_strand_id
1 'polypeptide(L)'
;MARAVTTQRKVAFTIAAWAVGLLIFFPVLWMILTSFKTEASAVASPPELFGADWTLENYAEVWQRSEYPRFFWNSVVISIGSTLLGLAIAIPAAWSMAFVPGKRTKDLLMWMLSTKMMPAVGVLIPMYLIFQRTGLFDTRTGLILALMLMNLPIIVWMLYTYFKEIPGEILEAARMDGANLKDEIIHVLTPMAVPGIASTMLLNIILAWTEAFWTITLTTVDAAPLSAFIASFSAPQGLFYAKLSAASTMAILPILIVGWFSQKQLVRGLTFGAVK
;
A
#
# COMPACT_ATOMS: atom_id res chain seq x y z
N MET A 1 -18.53 -15.82 -31.35
CA MET A 1 -17.31 -15.96 -32.18
C MET A 1 -16.46 -14.69 -31.99
N ALA A 2 -15.37 -14.75 -31.26
CA ALA A 2 -14.46 -13.62 -31.09
C ALA A 2 -13.75 -13.37 -32.43
N ARG A 3 -13.96 -12.18 -33.03
CA ARG A 3 -13.31 -11.78 -34.26
C ARG A 3 -11.79 -11.75 -34.07
N ALA A 4 -11.05 -12.55 -34.84
CA ALA A 4 -9.58 -12.57 -34.76
C ALA A 4 -9.04 -11.14 -34.97
N VAL A 5 -8.30 -10.65 -33.99
CA VAL A 5 -7.71 -9.30 -34.03
C VAL A 5 -6.62 -9.29 -35.10
N THR A 6 -6.76 -8.47 -36.15
CA THR A 6 -5.76 -8.35 -37.21
C THR A 6 -4.43 -7.85 -36.64
N THR A 7 -3.30 -8.24 -37.27
CA THR A 7 -1.94 -7.82 -36.86
C THR A 7 -1.81 -6.29 -36.75
N GLN A 8 -2.40 -5.56 -37.68
CA GLN A 8 -2.40 -4.07 -37.65
C GLN A 8 -3.10 -3.52 -36.39
N ARG A 9 -4.24 -4.09 -35.99
CA ARG A 9 -4.93 -3.70 -34.74
C ARG A 9 -4.10 -4.04 -33.51
N LYS A 10 -3.44 -5.20 -33.48
CA LYS A 10 -2.54 -5.56 -32.36
C LYS A 10 -1.42 -4.54 -32.22
N VAL A 11 -0.75 -4.18 -33.33
CA VAL A 11 0.32 -3.16 -33.34
C VAL A 11 -0.21 -1.81 -32.86
N ALA A 12 -1.35 -1.36 -33.40
CA ALA A 12 -1.95 -0.09 -33.00
C ALA A 12 -2.29 -0.06 -31.49
N PHE A 13 -2.89 -1.13 -30.95
CA PHE A 13 -3.17 -1.22 -29.51
C PHE A 13 -1.89 -1.28 -28.66
N THR A 14 -0.85 -1.95 -29.15
CA THR A 14 0.45 -1.98 -28.45
C THR A 14 1.09 -0.61 -28.38
N ILE A 15 1.11 0.13 -29.51
CA ILE A 15 1.63 1.51 -29.55
C ILE A 15 0.82 2.42 -28.63
N ALA A 16 -0.51 2.34 -28.70
CA ALA A 16 -1.39 3.12 -27.82
C ALA A 16 -1.15 2.81 -26.33
N ALA A 17 -1.01 1.54 -25.99
CA ALA A 17 -0.72 1.11 -24.62
C ALA A 17 0.63 1.64 -24.11
N TRP A 18 1.68 1.59 -24.96
CA TRP A 18 2.97 2.16 -24.62
C TRP A 18 2.92 3.69 -24.49
N ALA A 19 2.21 4.39 -25.39
CA ALA A 19 2.05 5.84 -25.32
C ALA A 19 1.35 6.26 -24.01
N VAL A 20 0.26 5.59 -23.66
CA VAL A 20 -0.45 5.82 -22.38
C VAL A 20 0.44 5.47 -21.18
N GLY A 21 1.16 4.35 -21.25
CA GLY A 21 2.09 3.94 -20.19
C GLY A 21 3.20 4.96 -19.95
N LEU A 22 3.81 5.47 -21.03
CA LEU A 22 4.84 6.51 -20.94
C LEU A 22 4.29 7.84 -20.41
N LEU A 23 3.07 8.21 -20.81
CA LEU A 23 2.41 9.42 -20.30
C LEU A 23 2.15 9.32 -18.78
N ILE A 24 1.67 8.18 -18.33
CA ILE A 24 1.43 7.94 -16.88
C ILE A 24 2.76 7.87 -16.11
N PHE A 25 3.80 7.30 -16.71
CA PHE A 25 5.12 7.18 -16.08
C PHE A 25 5.91 8.49 -16.08
N PHE A 26 5.57 9.44 -16.97
CA PHE A 26 6.30 10.69 -17.13
C PHE A 26 6.55 11.48 -15.84
N PRO A 27 5.56 11.68 -14.92
CA PRO A 27 5.82 12.37 -13.66
C PRO A 27 6.88 11.68 -12.79
N VAL A 28 6.86 10.33 -12.77
CA VAL A 28 7.86 9.55 -12.03
C VAL A 28 9.23 9.68 -12.66
N LEU A 29 9.30 9.60 -14.00
CA LEU A 29 10.55 9.83 -14.75
C LEU A 29 11.10 11.24 -14.49
N TRP A 30 10.22 12.24 -14.52
CA TRP A 30 10.61 13.63 -14.23
C TRP A 30 11.17 13.79 -12.83
N MET A 31 10.54 13.19 -11.83
CA MET A 31 11.02 13.15 -10.45
C MET A 31 12.41 12.50 -10.36
N ILE A 32 12.60 11.34 -11.02
CA ILE A 32 13.90 10.65 -11.07
C ILE A 32 14.96 11.52 -11.74
N LEU A 33 14.67 12.16 -12.87
CA LEU A 33 15.59 13.08 -13.52
C LEU A 33 15.93 14.29 -12.66
N THR A 34 14.92 14.86 -11.98
CA THR A 34 15.11 16.02 -11.10
C THR A 34 15.98 15.67 -9.88
N SER A 35 15.95 14.44 -9.40
CA SER A 35 16.77 13.98 -8.28
C SER A 35 18.28 14.03 -8.55
N PHE A 36 18.70 14.04 -9.80
CA PHE A 36 20.09 14.16 -10.23
C PHE A 36 20.52 15.58 -10.58
N LYS A 37 19.64 16.59 -10.50
CA LYS A 37 19.95 17.98 -10.80
C LYS A 37 20.39 18.72 -9.54
N THR A 38 21.15 19.82 -9.72
CA THR A 38 21.32 20.80 -8.65
C THR A 38 19.98 21.47 -8.33
N GLU A 39 19.83 22.05 -7.14
CA GLU A 39 18.58 22.77 -6.79
C GLU A 39 18.30 23.93 -7.75
N ALA A 40 19.35 24.63 -8.22
CA ALA A 40 19.22 25.71 -9.19
C ALA A 40 18.64 25.22 -10.52
N SER A 41 19.16 24.11 -11.07
CA SER A 41 18.64 23.51 -12.32
C SER A 41 17.28 22.86 -12.13
N ALA A 42 16.95 22.39 -10.91
CA ALA A 42 15.65 21.79 -10.61
C ALA A 42 14.50 22.80 -10.65
N VAL A 43 14.76 24.08 -10.35
CA VAL A 43 13.79 25.18 -10.37
C VAL A 43 13.91 26.10 -11.57
N ALA A 44 14.81 25.79 -12.52
CA ALA A 44 15.04 26.61 -13.72
C ALA A 44 13.77 26.78 -14.56
N SER A 45 13.56 27.99 -15.06
CA SER A 45 12.47 28.32 -15.98
C SER A 45 13.02 28.98 -17.25
N PRO A 46 12.91 28.37 -18.42
CA PRO A 46 12.20 27.11 -18.72
C PRO A 46 12.86 25.87 -18.12
N PRO A 47 12.12 24.75 -17.94
CA PRO A 47 12.67 23.52 -17.38
C PRO A 47 13.82 22.96 -18.23
N GLU A 48 14.97 22.73 -17.61
CA GLU A 48 16.16 22.20 -18.29
C GLU A 48 16.09 20.67 -18.37
N LEU A 49 15.94 20.11 -19.55
CA LEU A 49 16.07 18.67 -19.84
C LEU A 49 17.51 18.30 -20.23
N PHE A 50 18.13 19.15 -21.05
CA PHE A 50 19.50 19.01 -21.55
C PHE A 50 20.29 20.25 -21.12
N GLY A 51 21.53 20.05 -20.64
CA GLY A 51 22.36 21.14 -20.14
C GLY A 51 22.19 21.44 -18.65
N ALA A 52 21.39 20.67 -17.93
CA ALA A 52 21.30 20.79 -16.46
C ALA A 52 22.63 20.38 -15.81
N ASP A 53 22.95 21.00 -14.68
CA ASP A 53 24.06 20.57 -13.83
C ASP A 53 23.65 19.30 -13.06
N TRP A 54 24.29 18.19 -13.44
CA TRP A 54 24.00 16.87 -12.87
C TRP A 54 24.88 16.59 -11.65
N THR A 55 24.27 16.08 -10.57
CA THR A 55 24.95 15.74 -9.32
C THR A 55 24.33 14.54 -8.64
N LEU A 56 25.13 13.82 -7.86
CA LEU A 56 24.69 12.77 -6.91
C LEU A 56 24.64 13.30 -5.47
N GLU A 57 24.99 14.56 -5.25
CA GLU A 57 25.10 15.16 -3.93
C GLU A 57 23.74 15.11 -3.17
N ASN A 58 22.63 15.27 -3.88
CA ASN A 58 21.30 15.17 -3.27
C ASN A 58 21.09 13.84 -2.55
N TYR A 59 21.55 12.74 -3.12
CA TYR A 59 21.43 11.42 -2.49
C TYR A 59 22.33 11.27 -1.28
N ALA A 60 23.55 11.81 -1.35
CA ALA A 60 24.48 11.82 -0.23
C ALA A 60 23.93 12.66 0.91
N GLU A 61 23.39 13.84 0.61
CA GLU A 61 22.82 14.73 1.62
C GLU A 61 21.54 14.16 2.26
N VAL A 62 20.63 13.57 1.46
CA VAL A 62 19.42 12.88 1.97
C VAL A 62 19.83 11.74 2.90
N TRP A 63 20.85 10.96 2.54
CA TRP A 63 21.36 9.88 3.37
C TRP A 63 22.00 10.38 4.66
N GLN A 64 22.85 11.44 4.57
CA GLN A 64 23.61 12.01 5.68
C GLN A 64 22.78 12.94 6.57
N ARG A 65 21.69 13.55 6.04
CA ARG A 65 20.77 14.38 6.83
C ARG A 65 20.11 13.53 7.91
N SER A 66 20.82 12.52 8.18
CA SER A 66 20.97 11.91 9.47
C SER A 66 20.07 10.77 9.81
N GLU A 67 18.99 10.55 9.22
CA GLU A 67 18.14 9.55 9.80
C GLU A 67 17.35 8.74 8.76
N TYR A 68 17.73 8.87 7.47
CA TYR A 68 17.07 8.08 6.41
C TYR A 68 16.97 6.58 6.75
N PRO A 69 18.01 5.90 7.25
CA PRO A 69 17.90 4.51 7.67
C PRO A 69 16.87 4.27 8.78
N ARG A 70 16.72 5.22 9.71
CA ARG A 70 15.71 5.14 10.79
C ARG A 70 14.30 5.27 10.23
N PHE A 71 14.04 6.27 9.38
CA PHE A 71 12.75 6.46 8.72
C PHE A 71 12.40 5.29 7.81
N PHE A 72 13.38 4.76 7.08
CA PHE A 72 13.23 3.56 6.27
C PHE A 72 12.81 2.36 7.13
N TRP A 73 13.55 2.11 8.22
CA TRP A 73 13.25 1.02 9.13
C TRP A 73 11.87 1.17 9.80
N ASN A 74 11.50 2.39 10.16
CA ASN A 74 10.16 2.69 10.66
C ASN A 74 9.09 2.32 9.62
N SER A 75 9.29 2.72 8.36
CA SER A 75 8.36 2.35 7.27
C SER A 75 8.22 0.83 7.13
N VAL A 76 9.33 0.09 7.16
CA VAL A 76 9.32 -1.37 7.07
C VAL A 76 8.56 -2.00 8.23
N VAL A 77 8.90 -1.62 9.47
CA VAL A 77 8.28 -2.19 10.68
C VAL A 77 6.80 -1.85 10.76
N ILE A 78 6.43 -0.61 10.45
CA ILE A 78 5.04 -0.14 10.55
C ILE A 78 4.19 -0.77 9.45
N SER A 79 4.63 -0.78 8.19
CA SER A 79 3.85 -1.34 7.10
C SER A 79 3.68 -2.86 7.20
N ILE A 80 4.74 -3.58 7.56
CA ILE A 80 4.66 -5.04 7.76
C ILE A 80 3.87 -5.35 9.02
N GLY A 81 4.15 -4.66 10.13
CA GLY A 81 3.48 -4.90 11.41
C GLY A 81 1.96 -4.65 11.34
N SER A 82 1.53 -3.54 10.75
CA SER A 82 0.11 -3.25 10.56
C SER A 82 -0.58 -4.25 9.63
N THR A 83 0.12 -4.69 8.58
CA THR A 83 -0.39 -5.68 7.65
C THR A 83 -0.55 -7.06 8.30
N LEU A 84 0.47 -7.55 9.00
CA LEU A 84 0.42 -8.86 9.66
C LEU A 84 -0.65 -8.89 10.76
N LEU A 85 -0.74 -7.83 11.56
CA LEU A 85 -1.77 -7.71 12.58
C LEU A 85 -3.18 -7.64 11.96
N GLY A 86 -3.33 -6.87 10.87
CA GLY A 86 -4.58 -6.79 10.12
C GLY A 86 -5.00 -8.14 9.54
N LEU A 87 -4.08 -8.89 8.94
CA LEU A 87 -4.33 -10.23 8.41
C LEU A 87 -4.70 -11.23 9.50
N ALA A 88 -4.01 -11.20 10.66
CA ALA A 88 -4.31 -12.08 11.78
C ALA A 88 -5.76 -11.93 12.28
N ILE A 89 -6.30 -10.72 12.24
CA ILE A 89 -7.69 -10.42 12.60
C ILE A 89 -8.64 -10.72 11.44
N ALA A 90 -8.26 -10.32 10.23
CA ALA A 90 -9.14 -10.38 9.07
C ALA A 90 -9.36 -11.80 8.53
N ILE A 91 -8.38 -12.71 8.62
CA ILE A 91 -8.52 -14.09 8.13
C ILE A 91 -9.68 -14.82 8.84
N PRO A 92 -9.71 -14.92 10.16
CA PRO A 92 -10.83 -15.59 10.86
C PRO A 92 -12.16 -14.82 10.70
N ALA A 93 -12.13 -13.49 10.64
CA ALA A 93 -13.33 -12.69 10.41
C ALA A 93 -13.92 -12.94 9.01
N ALA A 94 -13.09 -12.88 7.97
CA ALA A 94 -13.51 -13.13 6.58
C ALA A 94 -13.96 -14.59 6.39
N TRP A 95 -13.29 -15.56 7.04
CA TRP A 95 -13.73 -16.94 7.07
C TRP A 95 -15.17 -17.07 7.60
N SER A 96 -15.43 -16.52 8.79
CA SER A 96 -16.76 -16.54 9.40
C SER A 96 -17.82 -15.92 8.48
N MET A 97 -17.50 -14.78 7.88
CA MET A 97 -18.42 -14.07 6.97
C MET A 97 -18.67 -14.82 5.66
N ALA A 98 -17.69 -15.58 5.16
CA ALA A 98 -17.79 -16.29 3.89
C ALA A 98 -18.52 -17.63 4.02
N PHE A 99 -18.20 -18.42 5.05
CA PHE A 99 -18.65 -19.82 5.17
C PHE A 99 -19.73 -20.02 6.25
N VAL A 100 -19.87 -19.10 7.21
CA VAL A 100 -20.90 -19.14 8.26
C VAL A 100 -21.61 -17.77 8.32
N PRO A 101 -22.21 -17.30 7.20
CA PRO A 101 -22.78 -15.96 7.15
C PRO A 101 -24.00 -15.82 8.06
N GLY A 102 -23.98 -14.81 8.93
CA GLY A 102 -25.13 -14.41 9.71
C GLY A 102 -26.07 -13.47 8.94
N LYS A 103 -27.27 -13.23 9.47
CA LYS A 103 -28.27 -12.32 8.85
C LYS A 103 -27.73 -10.91 8.56
N ARG A 104 -26.76 -10.43 9.34
CA ARG A 104 -26.19 -9.07 9.24
C ARG A 104 -24.80 -9.01 8.58
N THR A 105 -24.30 -10.12 8.02
CA THR A 105 -22.95 -10.18 7.42
C THR A 105 -22.78 -9.12 6.33
N LYS A 106 -23.77 -8.98 5.44
CA LYS A 106 -23.74 -7.98 4.38
C LYS A 106 -23.72 -6.55 4.91
N ASP A 107 -24.57 -6.28 5.90
CA ASP A 107 -24.66 -4.94 6.50
C ASP A 107 -23.35 -4.58 7.20
N LEU A 108 -22.73 -5.55 7.90
CA LEU A 108 -21.45 -5.36 8.56
C LEU A 108 -20.33 -5.06 7.57
N LEU A 109 -20.25 -5.82 6.47
CA LEU A 109 -19.28 -5.57 5.39
C LEU A 109 -19.46 -4.18 4.78
N MET A 110 -20.70 -3.77 4.50
CA MET A 110 -21.01 -2.45 3.96
C MET A 110 -20.71 -1.34 4.97
N TRP A 111 -21.00 -1.56 6.25
CA TRP A 111 -20.65 -0.61 7.30
C TRP A 111 -19.13 -0.45 7.42
N MET A 112 -18.36 -1.55 7.40
CA MET A 112 -16.90 -1.50 7.43
C MET A 112 -16.35 -0.68 6.24
N LEU A 113 -16.86 -0.89 5.01
CA LEU A 113 -16.44 -0.11 3.85
C LEU A 113 -16.83 1.35 3.97
N SER A 114 -18.01 1.67 4.54
CA SER A 114 -18.45 3.06 4.72
C SER A 114 -17.52 3.86 5.64
N THR A 115 -16.85 3.20 6.60
CA THR A 115 -15.84 3.87 7.45
C THR A 115 -14.65 4.38 6.65
N LYS A 116 -14.29 3.74 5.52
CA LYS A 116 -13.22 4.22 4.62
C LYS A 116 -13.62 5.45 3.81
N MET A 117 -14.93 5.69 3.65
CA MET A 117 -15.43 6.88 2.94
C MET A 117 -15.49 8.11 3.85
N MET A 118 -15.33 7.95 5.15
CA MET A 118 -15.33 9.07 6.09
C MET A 118 -14.06 9.90 5.92
N PRO A 119 -14.18 11.25 5.78
CA PRO A 119 -13.00 12.11 5.68
C PRO A 119 -12.11 11.98 6.92
N ALA A 120 -10.83 11.67 6.71
CA ALA A 120 -9.85 11.47 7.79
C ALA A 120 -9.75 12.71 8.72
N VAL A 121 -9.88 13.90 8.15
CA VAL A 121 -9.88 15.18 8.89
C VAL A 121 -11.01 15.25 9.94
N GLY A 122 -12.17 14.64 9.67
CA GLY A 122 -13.30 14.62 10.61
C GLY A 122 -13.02 13.90 11.93
N VAL A 123 -12.10 12.94 11.93
CA VAL A 123 -11.73 12.17 13.13
C VAL A 123 -10.31 12.49 13.63
N LEU A 124 -9.64 13.47 13.02
CA LEU A 124 -8.28 13.85 13.34
C LEU A 124 -8.08 14.19 14.82
N ILE A 125 -8.87 15.14 15.31
CA ILE A 125 -8.74 15.64 16.69
C ILE A 125 -9.03 14.54 17.72
N PRO A 126 -10.13 13.77 17.64
CA PRO A 126 -10.35 12.65 18.55
C PRO A 126 -9.22 11.62 18.53
N MET A 127 -8.73 11.24 17.37
CA MET A 127 -7.63 10.27 17.24
C MET A 127 -6.34 10.81 17.85
N TYR A 128 -5.97 12.03 17.54
CA TYR A 128 -4.79 12.68 18.12
C TYR A 128 -4.85 12.69 19.66
N LEU A 129 -6.00 13.10 20.25
CA LEU A 129 -6.17 13.15 21.70
C LEU A 129 -6.11 11.76 22.35
N ILE A 130 -6.70 10.74 21.71
CA ILE A 130 -6.60 9.36 22.21
C ILE A 130 -5.15 8.91 22.23
N PHE A 131 -4.41 9.12 21.14
CA PHE A 131 -3.01 8.71 21.03
C PHE A 131 -2.10 9.44 22.04
N GLN A 132 -2.35 10.73 22.25
CA GLN A 132 -1.65 11.51 23.26
C GLN A 132 -1.92 10.96 24.69
N ARG A 133 -3.18 10.73 25.04
CA ARG A 133 -3.58 10.30 26.38
C ARG A 133 -3.15 8.86 26.69
N THR A 134 -3.08 8.01 25.69
CA THR A 134 -2.70 6.61 25.85
C THR A 134 -1.18 6.37 25.73
N GLY A 135 -0.38 7.42 25.46
CA GLY A 135 1.05 7.29 25.24
C GLY A 135 1.43 6.58 23.94
N LEU A 136 0.51 6.50 22.97
CA LEU A 136 0.74 5.89 21.66
C LEU A 136 1.21 6.91 20.62
N PHE A 137 1.16 8.20 20.92
CA PHE A 137 1.66 9.26 20.04
C PHE A 137 3.17 9.11 19.84
N ASP A 138 3.63 9.29 18.61
CA ASP A 138 5.02 9.13 18.18
C ASP A 138 5.66 7.78 18.55
N THR A 139 4.85 6.70 18.52
CA THR A 139 5.33 5.33 18.71
C THR A 139 5.04 4.45 17.52
N ARG A 140 5.96 3.51 17.21
CA ARG A 140 5.74 2.49 16.16
C ARG A 140 4.49 1.67 16.43
N THR A 141 4.28 1.28 17.67
CA THR A 141 3.08 0.52 18.08
C THR A 141 1.81 1.30 17.81
N GLY A 142 1.78 2.58 18.18
CA GLY A 142 0.65 3.47 17.89
C GLY A 142 0.34 3.50 16.41
N LEU A 143 1.34 3.76 15.57
CA LEU A 143 1.12 3.85 14.13
C LEU A 143 0.74 2.50 13.50
N ILE A 144 1.30 1.37 13.98
CA ILE A 144 0.88 0.02 13.58
C ILE A 144 -0.61 -0.19 13.86
N LEU A 145 -1.07 0.15 15.06
CA LEU A 145 -2.47 0.02 15.44
C LEU A 145 -3.38 0.94 14.61
N ALA A 146 -2.97 2.20 14.39
CA ALA A 146 -3.72 3.14 13.58
C ALA A 146 -3.91 2.62 12.15
N LEU A 147 -2.82 2.25 11.46
CA LEU A 147 -2.88 1.80 10.08
C LEU A 147 -3.58 0.44 9.93
N MET A 148 -3.41 -0.45 10.92
CA MET A 148 -4.16 -1.70 10.97
C MET A 148 -5.67 -1.44 11.03
N LEU A 149 -6.13 -0.62 11.98
CA LEU A 149 -7.56 -0.30 12.13
C LEU A 149 -8.13 0.36 10.88
N MET A 150 -7.39 1.29 10.28
CA MET A 150 -7.82 1.99 9.08
C MET A 150 -7.90 1.09 7.86
N ASN A 151 -7.02 0.11 7.72
CA ASN A 151 -6.99 -0.77 6.56
C ASN A 151 -7.77 -2.08 6.77
N LEU A 152 -8.14 -2.42 8.01
CA LEU A 152 -8.89 -3.64 8.32
C LEU A 152 -10.13 -3.86 7.44
N PRO A 153 -10.98 -2.84 7.17
CA PRO A 153 -12.14 -3.00 6.29
C PRO A 153 -11.79 -3.53 4.90
N ILE A 154 -10.74 -3.01 4.29
CA ILE A 154 -10.30 -3.43 2.95
C ILE A 154 -9.70 -4.84 2.99
N ILE A 155 -8.91 -5.16 4.01
CA ILE A 155 -8.31 -6.49 4.19
C ILE A 155 -9.42 -7.54 4.33
N VAL A 156 -10.40 -7.29 5.21
CA VAL A 156 -11.55 -8.21 5.41
C VAL A 156 -12.35 -8.38 4.12
N TRP A 157 -12.65 -7.28 3.42
CA TRP A 157 -13.41 -7.32 2.18
C TRP A 157 -12.71 -8.15 1.10
N MET A 158 -11.41 -7.93 0.89
CA MET A 158 -10.63 -8.66 -0.11
C MET A 158 -10.58 -10.15 0.22
N LEU A 159 -10.27 -10.51 1.47
CA LEU A 159 -10.25 -11.90 1.90
C LEU A 159 -11.63 -12.56 1.81
N TYR A 160 -12.69 -11.86 2.23
CA TYR A 160 -14.07 -12.34 2.09
C TYR A 160 -14.41 -12.66 0.65
N THR A 161 -14.10 -11.74 -0.27
CA THR A 161 -14.37 -11.94 -1.70
C THR A 161 -13.62 -13.15 -2.24
N TYR A 162 -12.35 -13.29 -1.87
CA TYR A 162 -11.53 -14.42 -2.28
C TYR A 162 -12.03 -15.75 -1.69
N PHE A 163 -12.37 -15.78 -0.41
CA PHE A 163 -12.89 -17.00 0.25
C PHE A 163 -14.22 -17.46 -0.34
N LYS A 164 -15.06 -16.53 -0.80
CA LYS A 164 -16.34 -16.88 -1.49
C LYS A 164 -16.15 -17.64 -2.80
N GLU A 165 -14.96 -17.62 -3.39
CA GLU A 165 -14.64 -18.38 -4.60
C GLU A 165 -14.17 -19.81 -4.29
N ILE A 166 -13.81 -20.10 -3.05
CA ILE A 166 -13.42 -21.44 -2.60
C ILE A 166 -14.70 -22.26 -2.37
N PRO A 167 -14.85 -23.44 -3.03
CA PRO A 167 -16.02 -24.31 -2.83
C PRO A 167 -16.16 -24.71 -1.36
N GLY A 168 -17.34 -24.49 -0.77
CA GLY A 168 -17.62 -24.82 0.64
C GLY A 168 -17.54 -26.32 0.94
N GLU A 169 -17.79 -27.16 -0.07
CA GLU A 169 -17.72 -28.63 0.02
C GLU A 169 -16.34 -29.13 0.50
N ILE A 170 -15.28 -28.39 0.22
CA ILE A 170 -13.91 -28.74 0.67
C ILE A 170 -13.82 -28.63 2.20
N LEU A 171 -14.42 -27.58 2.77
CA LEU A 171 -14.44 -27.39 4.22
C LEU A 171 -15.41 -28.37 4.90
N GLU A 172 -16.52 -28.70 4.25
CA GLU A 172 -17.45 -29.73 4.72
C GLU A 172 -16.76 -31.10 4.75
N ALA A 173 -16.02 -31.47 3.69
CA ALA A 173 -15.22 -32.70 3.67
C ALA A 173 -14.20 -32.74 4.83
N ALA A 174 -13.47 -31.66 5.06
CA ALA A 174 -12.51 -31.58 6.17
C ALA A 174 -13.19 -31.78 7.54
N ARG A 175 -14.40 -31.24 7.73
CA ARG A 175 -15.19 -31.46 8.95
C ARG A 175 -15.63 -32.90 9.11
N MET A 176 -16.00 -33.57 7.99
CA MET A 176 -16.33 -35.01 8.01
C MET A 176 -15.12 -35.87 8.36
N ASP A 177 -13.90 -35.42 8.00
CA ASP A 177 -12.63 -36.04 8.39
C ASP A 177 -12.19 -35.70 9.83
N GLY A 178 -13.01 -34.93 10.57
CA GLY A 178 -12.77 -34.62 11.98
C GLY A 178 -11.96 -33.35 12.24
N ALA A 179 -11.73 -32.53 11.23
CA ALA A 179 -11.04 -31.25 11.40
C ALA A 179 -11.86 -30.31 12.31
N ASN A 180 -11.21 -29.78 13.34
CA ASN A 180 -11.78 -28.70 14.13
C ASN A 180 -11.63 -27.35 13.43
N LEU A 181 -12.26 -26.29 13.98
CA LEU A 181 -12.26 -24.95 13.39
C LEU A 181 -10.84 -24.42 13.11
N LYS A 182 -9.89 -24.68 14.02
CA LYS A 182 -8.51 -24.23 13.86
C LYS A 182 -7.82 -24.98 12.70
N ASP A 183 -8.05 -26.30 12.62
CA ASP A 183 -7.50 -27.12 11.54
C ASP A 183 -8.08 -26.73 10.18
N GLU A 184 -9.39 -26.47 10.13
CA GLU A 184 -10.07 -25.99 8.92
C GLU A 184 -9.46 -24.68 8.41
N ILE A 185 -9.24 -23.68 9.29
CA ILE A 185 -8.68 -22.39 8.89
C ILE A 185 -7.19 -22.53 8.54
N ILE A 186 -6.39 -23.19 9.38
CA ILE A 186 -4.93 -23.18 9.22
C ILE A 186 -4.46 -24.18 8.18
N HIS A 187 -5.00 -25.42 8.19
CA HIS A 187 -4.47 -26.50 7.39
C HIS A 187 -5.23 -26.72 6.08
N VAL A 188 -6.47 -26.24 5.97
CA VAL A 188 -7.29 -26.40 4.75
C VAL A 188 -7.44 -25.08 4.03
N LEU A 189 -8.11 -24.08 4.64
CA LEU A 189 -8.43 -22.84 3.97
C LEU A 189 -7.18 -21.99 3.65
N THR A 190 -6.32 -21.78 4.64
CA THR A 190 -5.16 -20.88 4.47
C THR A 190 -4.24 -21.33 3.35
N PRO A 191 -3.84 -22.61 3.21
CA PRO A 191 -3.04 -23.07 2.07
C PRO A 191 -3.70 -22.83 0.72
N MET A 192 -5.01 -23.06 0.62
CA MET A 192 -5.76 -22.80 -0.61
C MET A 192 -5.87 -21.30 -0.93
N ALA A 193 -5.95 -20.49 0.11
CA ALA A 193 -6.13 -19.05 0.00
C ALA A 193 -4.81 -18.27 -0.08
N VAL A 194 -3.64 -18.92 -0.07
CA VAL A 194 -2.30 -18.27 -0.15
C VAL A 194 -2.24 -17.20 -1.25
N PRO A 195 -2.72 -17.41 -2.50
CA PRO A 195 -2.66 -16.38 -3.52
C PRO A 195 -3.49 -15.12 -3.16
N GLY A 196 -4.68 -15.30 -2.59
CA GLY A 196 -5.55 -14.20 -2.16
C GLY A 196 -5.00 -13.48 -0.94
N ILE A 197 -4.48 -14.23 0.04
CA ILE A 197 -3.82 -13.66 1.23
C ILE A 197 -2.58 -12.87 0.83
N ALA A 198 -1.75 -13.41 -0.08
CA ALA A 198 -0.55 -12.73 -0.57
C ALA A 198 -0.90 -11.43 -1.31
N SER A 199 -1.91 -11.46 -2.19
CA SER A 199 -2.38 -10.26 -2.90
C SER A 199 -2.89 -9.19 -1.93
N THR A 200 -3.69 -9.58 -0.94
CA THR A 200 -4.21 -8.69 0.10
C THR A 200 -3.06 -8.11 0.96
N MET A 201 -2.12 -8.96 1.36
CA MET A 201 -0.92 -8.55 2.11
C MET A 201 -0.11 -7.49 1.37
N LEU A 202 0.18 -7.74 0.08
CA LEU A 202 0.98 -6.84 -0.75
C LEU A 202 0.28 -5.49 -0.97
N LEU A 203 -1.02 -5.51 -1.27
CA LEU A 203 -1.79 -4.27 -1.39
C LEU A 203 -1.76 -3.49 -0.08
N ASN A 204 -1.95 -4.15 1.05
CA ASN A 204 -1.94 -3.47 2.34
C ASN A 204 -0.56 -2.92 2.73
N ILE A 205 0.53 -3.62 2.40
CA ILE A 205 1.89 -3.10 2.57
C ILE A 205 2.06 -1.80 1.76
N ILE A 206 1.61 -1.77 0.50
CA ILE A 206 1.67 -0.58 -0.34
C ILE A 206 0.85 0.56 0.27
N LEU A 207 -0.39 0.30 0.70
CA LEU A 207 -1.26 1.29 1.33
C LEU A 207 -0.65 1.87 2.61
N ALA A 208 -0.08 1.01 3.47
CA ALA A 208 0.55 1.45 4.71
C ALA A 208 1.87 2.19 4.47
N TRP A 209 2.66 1.79 3.46
CA TRP A 209 3.91 2.45 3.10
C TRP A 209 3.71 3.86 2.55
N THR A 210 2.66 4.04 1.74
CA THR A 210 2.35 5.33 1.09
C THR A 210 1.47 6.25 1.93
N GLU A 211 1.04 5.78 3.12
CA GLU A 211 0.20 6.58 4.00
C GLU A 211 0.96 7.78 4.55
N ALA A 212 0.47 8.99 4.24
CA ALA A 212 1.12 10.23 4.64
C ALA A 212 0.33 11.00 5.70
N PHE A 213 -1.01 11.06 5.57
CA PHE A 213 -1.83 11.90 6.44
C PHE A 213 -1.74 11.51 7.92
N TRP A 214 -1.96 10.23 8.23
CA TRP A 214 -1.90 9.76 9.61
C TRP A 214 -0.48 9.68 10.14
N THR A 215 0.49 9.36 9.29
CA THR A 215 1.89 9.30 9.69
C THR A 215 2.41 10.68 10.10
N ILE A 216 2.14 11.73 9.33
CA ILE A 216 2.53 13.11 9.67
C ILE A 216 1.78 13.61 10.91
N THR A 217 0.52 13.17 11.09
CA THR A 217 -0.32 13.64 12.19
C THR A 217 -0.01 12.97 13.52
N LEU A 218 0.30 11.65 13.51
CA LEU A 218 0.46 10.84 14.71
C LEU A 218 1.93 10.60 15.09
N THR A 219 2.89 11.10 14.31
CA THR A 219 4.32 10.98 14.62
C THR A 219 5.03 12.35 14.48
N THR A 220 6.18 12.45 15.13
CA THR A 220 7.07 13.63 15.02
C THR A 220 8.51 13.24 14.72
N VAL A 221 9.15 12.45 15.59
CA VAL A 221 10.58 12.15 15.51
C VAL A 221 10.85 10.65 15.56
N ASP A 222 10.36 9.96 16.60
CA ASP A 222 10.83 8.61 16.93
C ASP A 222 10.22 7.53 16.03
N ALA A 223 8.94 7.65 15.73
CA ALA A 223 8.21 6.67 14.91
C ALA A 223 7.95 7.15 13.48
N ALA A 224 8.41 8.33 13.11
CA ALA A 224 8.18 8.90 11.79
C ALA A 224 8.68 7.97 10.66
N PRO A 225 7.83 7.60 9.68
CA PRO A 225 8.24 6.82 8.52
C PRO A 225 8.73 7.70 7.36
N LEU A 226 9.12 7.08 6.24
CA LEU A 226 9.62 7.79 5.06
C LEU A 226 8.63 8.81 4.49
N SER A 227 7.32 8.55 4.55
CA SER A 227 6.30 9.52 4.10
C SER A 227 6.36 10.83 4.88
N ALA A 228 6.55 10.78 6.20
CA ALA A 228 6.74 11.96 7.03
C ALA A 228 8.10 12.62 6.77
N PHE A 229 9.16 11.83 6.58
CA PHE A 229 10.50 12.35 6.23
C PHE A 229 10.48 13.11 4.89
N ILE A 230 9.86 12.55 3.84
CA ILE A 230 9.72 13.21 2.54
C ILE A 230 8.96 14.53 2.69
N ALA A 231 7.89 14.57 3.46
CA ALA A 231 7.13 15.78 3.70
C ALA A 231 7.94 16.89 4.34
N SER A 232 9.00 16.57 5.11
CA SER A 232 9.89 17.55 5.74
C SER A 232 10.72 18.39 4.74
N PHE A 233 10.89 17.93 3.49
CA PHE A 233 11.55 18.70 2.42
C PHE A 233 10.64 19.76 1.79
N SER A 234 9.33 19.73 2.07
CA SER A 234 8.36 20.75 1.63
C SER A 234 8.15 21.82 2.72
N ALA A 235 9.23 22.27 3.34
CA ALA A 235 9.16 23.24 4.43
C ALA A 235 8.99 24.68 3.90
N PRO A 236 8.37 25.60 4.69
CA PRO A 236 8.19 27.00 4.31
C PRO A 236 9.50 27.79 4.05
N GLN A 237 10.64 27.29 4.58
CA GLN A 237 11.96 27.91 4.44
C GLN A 237 12.57 27.71 3.06
N GLY A 238 11.99 26.89 2.18
CA GLY A 238 12.43 26.64 0.82
C GLY A 238 11.90 25.33 0.29
N LEU A 239 11.65 25.29 -1.02
CA LEU A 239 11.27 24.08 -1.73
C LEU A 239 12.56 23.45 -2.27
N PHE A 240 13.00 22.40 -1.63
CA PHE A 240 14.20 21.65 -2.04
C PHE A 240 13.78 20.57 -3.05
N TYR A 241 13.49 20.97 -4.30
CA TYR A 241 12.93 20.09 -5.32
C TYR A 241 13.85 18.93 -5.69
N ALA A 242 15.14 19.16 -5.81
CA ALA A 242 16.08 18.11 -6.15
C ALA A 242 16.26 17.11 -5.01
N LYS A 243 16.38 17.58 -3.77
CA LYS A 243 16.48 16.75 -2.57
C LYS A 243 15.18 15.99 -2.28
N LEU A 244 14.04 16.67 -2.42
CA LEU A 244 12.70 16.04 -2.34
C LEU A 244 12.57 14.90 -3.35
N SER A 245 13.02 15.15 -4.58
CA SER A 245 13.00 14.16 -5.65
C SER A 245 13.94 12.98 -5.37
N ALA A 246 15.13 13.24 -4.79
CA ALA A 246 16.06 12.20 -4.38
C ALA A 246 15.50 11.35 -3.23
N ALA A 247 14.97 11.99 -2.18
CA ALA A 247 14.31 11.29 -1.07
C ALA A 247 13.13 10.42 -1.54
N SER A 248 12.30 10.98 -2.43
CA SER A 248 11.15 10.26 -3.00
C SER A 248 11.58 9.10 -3.89
N THR A 249 12.64 9.29 -4.71
CA THR A 249 13.20 8.21 -5.55
C THR A 249 13.73 7.06 -4.70
N MET A 250 14.46 7.36 -3.63
CA MET A 250 14.93 6.33 -2.68
C MET A 250 13.77 5.62 -1.98
N ALA A 251 12.73 6.34 -1.61
CA ALA A 251 11.59 5.78 -0.88
C ALA A 251 10.67 4.91 -1.76
N ILE A 252 10.60 5.18 -3.06
CA ILE A 252 9.75 4.40 -3.97
C ILE A 252 10.40 3.08 -4.40
N LEU A 253 11.73 2.97 -4.39
CA LEU A 253 12.46 1.78 -4.84
C LEU A 253 12.02 0.49 -4.16
N PRO A 254 11.88 0.40 -2.81
CA PRO A 254 11.44 -0.82 -2.14
C PRO A 254 10.06 -1.27 -2.61
N ILE A 255 9.12 -0.33 -2.79
CA ILE A 255 7.76 -0.64 -3.23
C ILE A 255 7.73 -1.05 -4.70
N LEU A 256 8.55 -0.45 -5.56
CA LEU A 256 8.70 -0.90 -6.94
C LEU A 256 9.25 -2.33 -7.02
N ILE A 257 10.23 -2.66 -6.19
CA ILE A 257 10.77 -4.03 -6.10
C ILE A 257 9.69 -5.00 -5.64
N VAL A 258 8.99 -4.69 -4.54
CA VAL A 258 7.89 -5.52 -4.03
C VAL A 258 6.79 -5.66 -5.09
N GLY A 259 6.38 -4.56 -5.73
CA GLY A 259 5.38 -4.55 -6.78
C GLY A 259 5.78 -5.38 -8.00
N TRP A 260 7.05 -5.30 -8.42
CA TRP A 260 7.57 -6.08 -9.54
C TRP A 260 7.49 -7.59 -9.30
N PHE A 261 7.96 -8.06 -8.13
CA PHE A 261 7.86 -9.47 -7.78
C PHE A 261 6.42 -9.94 -7.56
N SER A 262 5.54 -9.03 -7.19
CA SER A 262 4.17 -9.33 -6.78
C SER A 262 3.13 -9.07 -7.88
N GLN A 263 3.52 -8.54 -9.04
CA GLN A 263 2.59 -8.14 -10.10
C GLN A 263 1.64 -9.28 -10.52
N LYS A 264 2.13 -10.53 -10.58
CA LYS A 264 1.30 -11.69 -10.95
C LYS A 264 0.21 -11.98 -9.91
N GLN A 265 0.54 -11.86 -8.63
CA GLN A 265 -0.37 -12.05 -7.51
C GLN A 265 -1.39 -10.90 -7.44
N LEU A 266 -0.93 -9.65 -7.61
CA LEU A 266 -1.78 -8.46 -7.64
C LEU A 266 -2.79 -8.53 -8.79
N VAL A 267 -2.34 -8.86 -10.01
CA VAL A 267 -3.24 -9.00 -11.17
C VAL A 267 -4.26 -10.10 -10.92
N ARG A 268 -3.85 -11.27 -10.42
CA ARG A 268 -4.79 -12.35 -10.08
C ARG A 268 -5.79 -11.92 -9.02
N GLY A 269 -5.35 -11.29 -7.93
CA GLY A 269 -6.22 -10.84 -6.84
C GLY A 269 -7.20 -9.73 -7.25
N LEU A 270 -6.82 -8.84 -8.17
CA LEU A 270 -7.68 -7.76 -8.65
C LEU A 270 -8.62 -8.19 -9.79
N THR A 271 -8.27 -9.24 -10.53
CA THR A 271 -9.09 -9.75 -11.63
C THR A 271 -10.04 -10.87 -11.21
N PHE A 272 -9.89 -11.42 -10.01
CA PHE A 272 -10.86 -12.38 -9.44
C PHE A 272 -12.22 -11.68 -9.32
N GLY A 273 -13.19 -12.15 -10.11
CA GLY A 273 -14.53 -11.58 -10.23
C GLY A 273 -14.81 -10.77 -11.51
N ALA A 274 -13.78 -10.33 -12.25
CA ALA A 274 -13.97 -9.59 -13.51
C ALA A 274 -13.91 -10.45 -14.78
N VAL A 275 -13.39 -11.68 -14.69
CA VAL A 275 -13.31 -12.62 -15.81
C VAL A 275 -14.06 -13.89 -15.42
N LYS A 276 -15.34 -13.95 -15.80
CA LYS A 276 -16.12 -15.18 -15.92
C LYS A 276 -15.99 -15.71 -17.33
#